data_41d2a58a59ea86bc19289a55b52f1dcc
#
_entry.id   41d2a58a59ea86bc19289a55b52f1dcc
#
_cell.length_a   1.000
_cell.length_b   1.000
_cell.length_c   1.000
_cell.angle_alpha   90.00
_cell.angle_beta   90.00
_cell.angle_gamma   90.00
#
_symmetry.space_group_name_H-M   'P 1'
#
loop_
_entity.id
_entity.type
_entity.pdbx_description
1 polymer ?
#
loop_
_entity_poly.entity_id
_entity_poly.type
_entity_poly.pdbx_seq_one_letter_code
_entity_poly.pdbx_strand_id
1 'polypeptide(L)'
;MSENKQALQLADLKNGTVIDHIPSEKLFTVVQLLGVEQMTSNITIGFNLDSKKLGKKGIIKIADKFFCDEEINRISVVAPHVKLNIIRDYEVVEKKEVKMPDELRGIVKCANPKCITNNEPMSTIFHVIDKDNCIVKCHYCEKEQKREEITIL
;
A
#
# COMPACT_ATOMS: atom_id res chain seq x y z
N MET A 1 -6.29 24.88 -13.28
CA MET A 1 -7.51 24.76 -12.47
C MET A 1 -7.59 23.42 -11.77
N SER A 2 -7.37 22.30 -12.46
CA SER A 2 -7.34 20.97 -11.83
C SER A 2 -6.22 20.84 -10.78
N GLU A 3 -5.07 21.45 -11.03
CA GLU A 3 -3.94 21.46 -10.10
C GLU A 3 -4.27 22.19 -8.79
N ASN A 4 -4.98 23.31 -8.86
CA ASN A 4 -5.39 24.07 -7.68
C ASN A 4 -6.40 23.30 -6.83
N LYS A 5 -7.32 22.59 -7.46
CA LYS A 5 -8.29 21.74 -6.76
C LYS A 5 -7.58 20.58 -6.05
N GLN A 6 -6.61 19.97 -6.73
CA GLN A 6 -5.83 18.88 -6.15
C GLN A 6 -4.98 19.35 -4.98
N ALA A 7 -4.32 20.49 -5.12
CA ALA A 7 -3.54 21.09 -4.04
C ALA A 7 -4.42 21.47 -2.83
N LEU A 8 -5.60 22.03 -3.07
CA LEU A 8 -6.56 22.33 -2.02
C LEU A 8 -7.07 21.07 -1.32
N GLN A 9 -7.32 20.00 -2.07
CA GLN A 9 -7.73 18.72 -1.49
C GLN A 9 -6.64 18.11 -0.61
N LEU A 10 -5.39 18.21 -1.03
CA LEU A 10 -4.24 17.73 -0.24
C LEU A 10 -4.03 18.61 1.01
N ALA A 11 -4.15 19.94 0.86
CA ALA A 11 -3.94 20.90 1.93
C ALA A 11 -5.11 21.01 2.91
N ASP A 12 -6.22 20.36 2.63
CA ASP A 12 -7.43 20.32 3.44
C ASP A 12 -7.21 19.58 4.77
N LEU A 13 -6.23 18.71 4.83
CA LEU A 13 -5.87 17.94 6.01
C LEU A 13 -4.82 18.68 6.82
N LYS A 14 -5.05 18.89 8.12
CA LYS A 14 -4.07 19.57 8.97
C LYS A 14 -2.81 18.73 9.16
N ASN A 15 -2.97 17.51 9.65
CA ASN A 15 -1.88 16.54 9.84
C ASN A 15 -2.37 15.19 9.41
N GLY A 16 -1.53 14.43 8.78
CA GLY A 16 -1.86 13.06 8.39
C GLY A 16 -1.19 12.63 7.11
N THR A 17 -1.76 11.63 6.47
CA THR A 17 -1.22 11.04 5.25
C THR A 17 -2.29 11.00 4.16
N VAL A 18 -1.89 11.36 2.95
CA VAL A 18 -2.72 11.18 1.76
C VAL A 18 -2.05 10.12 0.89
N ILE A 19 -2.78 9.05 0.58
CA ILE A 19 -2.33 8.02 -0.35
C ILE A 19 -3.03 8.29 -1.67
N ASP A 20 -2.25 8.70 -2.66
CA ASP A 20 -2.76 9.10 -3.98
C ASP A 20 -2.27 8.17 -5.07
N HIS A 21 -2.87 8.27 -6.24
CA HIS A 21 -2.54 7.45 -7.42
C HIS A 21 -2.73 5.96 -7.18
N ILE A 22 -3.74 5.60 -6.39
CA ILE A 22 -4.12 4.20 -6.21
C ILE A 22 -4.95 3.79 -7.45
N PRO A 23 -4.57 2.74 -8.19
CA PRO A 23 -5.43 2.24 -9.25
C PRO A 23 -6.83 1.94 -8.71
N SER A 24 -7.88 2.39 -9.41
CA SER A 24 -9.25 2.25 -8.88
C SER A 24 -9.63 0.81 -8.52
N GLU A 25 -9.19 -0.16 -9.32
CA GLU A 25 -9.44 -1.57 -9.05
C GLU A 25 -8.74 -2.10 -7.79
N LYS A 26 -7.77 -1.36 -7.25
CA LYS A 26 -7.03 -1.73 -6.04
C LYS A 26 -7.46 -0.95 -4.80
N LEU A 27 -8.29 0.09 -4.96
CA LEU A 27 -8.62 1.00 -3.87
C LEU A 27 -9.18 0.27 -2.64
N PHE A 28 -10.20 -0.56 -2.83
CA PHE A 28 -10.85 -1.23 -1.71
C PHE A 28 -9.96 -2.30 -1.08
N THR A 29 -9.07 -2.89 -1.85
CA THR A 29 -8.06 -3.79 -1.32
C THR A 29 -7.09 -3.05 -0.39
N VAL A 30 -6.65 -1.86 -0.79
CA VAL A 30 -5.78 -1.01 0.05
C VAL A 30 -6.53 -0.55 1.30
N VAL A 31 -7.78 -0.13 1.16
CA VAL A 31 -8.63 0.27 2.30
C VAL A 31 -8.70 -0.86 3.33
N GLN A 32 -8.98 -2.08 2.87
CA GLN A 32 -9.07 -3.25 3.73
C GLN A 32 -7.73 -3.58 4.38
N LEU A 33 -6.65 -3.49 3.62
CA LEU A 33 -5.29 -3.76 4.08
C LEU A 33 -4.88 -2.81 5.21
N LEU A 34 -5.27 -1.54 5.11
CA LEU A 34 -4.96 -0.53 6.11
C LEU A 34 -5.80 -0.65 7.39
N GLY A 35 -6.87 -1.44 7.35
CA GLY A 35 -7.75 -1.60 8.49
C GLY A 35 -8.47 -0.31 8.86
N VAL A 36 -8.89 0.48 7.87
CA VAL A 36 -9.55 1.78 8.12
C VAL A 36 -10.83 1.65 8.92
N GLU A 37 -11.51 0.51 8.84
CA GLU A 37 -12.71 0.24 9.63
C GLU A 37 -12.44 0.23 11.14
N GLN A 38 -11.19 -0.02 11.54
CA GLN A 38 -10.77 -0.05 12.94
C GLN A 38 -10.27 1.31 13.43
N MET A 39 -10.14 2.28 12.53
CA MET A 39 -9.63 3.60 12.87
C MET A 39 -10.75 4.53 13.34
N THR A 40 -10.39 5.42 14.27
CA THR A 40 -11.31 6.46 14.77
C THR A 40 -11.04 7.83 14.14
N SER A 41 -9.98 7.94 13.35
CA SER A 41 -9.60 9.17 12.68
C SER A 41 -10.58 9.53 11.56
N ASN A 42 -10.63 10.80 11.19
CA ASN A 42 -11.38 11.23 10.02
C ASN A 42 -10.69 10.70 8.76
N ILE A 43 -11.45 9.97 7.95
CA ILE A 43 -10.93 9.35 6.73
C ILE A 43 -11.82 9.76 5.56
N THR A 44 -11.19 10.21 4.47
CA THR A 44 -11.88 10.52 3.22
C THR A 44 -11.35 9.60 2.14
N ILE A 45 -12.27 8.97 1.41
CA ILE A 45 -11.93 8.05 0.33
C ILE A 45 -12.53 8.58 -0.96
N GLY A 46 -11.72 8.78 -1.98
CA GLY A 46 -12.16 9.11 -3.32
C GLY A 46 -12.02 7.89 -4.22
N PHE A 47 -13.04 7.62 -5.03
CA PHE A 47 -13.10 6.45 -5.91
C PHE A 47 -13.41 6.88 -7.33
N ASN A 48 -12.76 6.27 -8.31
CA ASN A 48 -12.95 6.53 -9.73
C ASN A 48 -12.74 7.99 -10.13
N LEU A 49 -11.74 8.62 -9.51
CA LEU A 49 -11.36 9.98 -9.86
C LEU A 49 -10.58 9.99 -11.17
N ASP A 50 -10.73 11.05 -11.96
CA ASP A 50 -10.02 11.17 -13.22
C ASP A 50 -8.52 11.33 -12.99
N SER A 51 -7.73 10.57 -13.73
CA SER A 51 -6.28 10.58 -13.64
C SER A 51 -5.68 10.51 -15.03
N LYS A 52 -4.80 11.46 -15.35
CA LYS A 52 -4.09 11.45 -16.63
C LYS A 52 -3.16 10.25 -16.74
N LYS A 53 -2.58 9.82 -15.63
CA LYS A 53 -1.61 8.74 -15.58
C LYS A 53 -2.26 7.36 -15.58
N LEU A 54 -3.38 7.20 -14.86
CA LEU A 54 -4.01 5.90 -14.60
C LEU A 54 -5.38 5.73 -15.27
N GLY A 55 -5.92 6.79 -15.88
CA GLY A 55 -7.30 6.82 -16.34
C GLY A 55 -8.25 7.12 -15.20
N LYS A 56 -8.39 6.17 -14.27
CA LYS A 56 -9.15 6.34 -13.03
C LYS A 56 -8.27 5.98 -11.84
N LYS A 57 -8.42 6.72 -10.76
CA LYS A 57 -7.64 6.51 -9.53
C LYS A 57 -8.50 6.60 -8.28
N GLY A 58 -7.97 6.04 -7.19
CA GLY A 58 -8.48 6.25 -5.85
C GLY A 58 -7.53 7.10 -5.04
N ILE A 59 -8.05 7.71 -3.99
CA ILE A 59 -7.29 8.50 -3.03
C ILE A 59 -7.83 8.21 -1.63
N ILE A 60 -6.93 8.16 -0.64
CA ILE A 60 -7.30 7.97 0.77
C ILE A 60 -6.61 9.06 1.58
N LYS A 61 -7.39 9.84 2.33
CA LYS A 61 -6.87 10.84 3.26
C LYS A 61 -7.17 10.40 4.67
N ILE A 62 -6.15 10.28 5.50
CA ILE A 62 -6.29 9.81 6.88
C ILE A 62 -5.70 10.86 7.82
N ALA A 63 -6.57 11.46 8.65
CA ALA A 63 -6.15 12.46 9.62
C ALA A 63 -5.35 11.81 10.75
N ASP A 64 -4.29 12.50 11.18
CA ASP A 64 -3.49 12.16 12.35
C ASP A 64 -2.85 10.76 12.30
N LYS A 65 -2.65 10.21 11.10
CA LYS A 65 -2.01 8.91 10.90
C LYS A 65 -0.77 9.04 10.01
N PHE A 66 0.35 8.52 10.50
CA PHE A 66 1.60 8.42 9.75
C PHE A 66 2.00 6.96 9.71
N PHE A 67 2.37 6.46 8.53
CA PHE A 67 2.64 5.04 8.34
C PHE A 67 4.11 4.71 8.55
N CYS A 68 4.38 3.59 9.20
CA CYS A 68 5.72 3.03 9.32
C CYS A 68 6.11 2.25 8.05
N ASP A 69 7.38 1.93 7.92
CA ASP A 69 7.89 1.23 6.74
C ASP A 69 7.21 -0.12 6.51
N GLU A 70 6.89 -0.85 7.57
CA GLU A 70 6.20 -2.13 7.46
C GLU A 70 4.82 -1.98 6.81
N GLU A 71 4.05 -0.98 7.24
CA GLU A 71 2.74 -0.70 6.66
C GLU A 71 2.86 -0.29 5.19
N ILE A 72 3.86 0.52 4.87
CA ILE A 72 4.14 0.94 3.49
C ILE A 72 4.53 -0.26 2.62
N ASN A 73 5.33 -1.17 3.16
CA ASN A 73 5.73 -2.38 2.44
C ASN A 73 4.52 -3.27 2.11
N ARG A 74 3.55 -3.36 3.00
CA ARG A 74 2.31 -4.09 2.73
C ARG A 74 1.53 -3.46 1.58
N ILE A 75 1.43 -2.14 1.55
CA ILE A 75 0.78 -1.41 0.46
C ILE A 75 1.50 -1.69 -0.86
N SER A 76 2.82 -1.74 -0.85
CA SER A 76 3.62 -1.93 -2.06
C SER A 76 3.35 -3.25 -2.78
N VAL A 77 2.95 -4.29 -2.05
CA VAL A 77 2.62 -5.59 -2.64
C VAL A 77 1.33 -5.51 -3.44
N VAL A 78 0.35 -4.78 -2.94
CA VAL A 78 -0.97 -4.64 -3.57
C VAL A 78 -0.96 -3.58 -4.65
N ALA A 79 -0.39 -2.43 -4.37
CA ALA A 79 -0.42 -1.27 -5.25
C ALA A 79 0.95 -0.57 -5.26
N PRO A 80 1.91 -1.10 -6.02
CA PRO A 80 3.20 -0.43 -6.17
C PRO A 80 3.00 0.90 -6.91
N HIS A 81 3.91 1.84 -6.69
CA HIS A 81 3.92 3.16 -7.33
C HIS A 81 2.84 4.14 -6.85
N VAL A 82 2.10 3.82 -5.77
CA VAL A 82 1.21 4.83 -5.16
C VAL A 82 2.06 5.95 -4.57
N LYS A 83 1.47 7.12 -4.48
CA LYS A 83 2.14 8.31 -3.94
C LYS A 83 1.68 8.54 -2.51
N LEU A 84 2.63 8.72 -1.60
CA LEU A 84 2.36 9.10 -0.23
C LEU A 84 2.71 10.58 -0.05
N ASN A 85 1.77 11.35 0.46
CA ASN A 85 1.99 12.76 0.81
C ASN A 85 1.81 12.88 2.32
N ILE A 86 2.86 13.32 2.99
CA ILE A 86 2.83 13.56 4.44
C ILE A 86 2.47 15.02 4.66
N ILE A 87 1.42 15.26 5.44
CA ILE A 87 0.90 16.60 5.67
C ILE A 87 1.09 16.99 7.13
N ARG A 88 1.66 18.18 7.35
CA ARG A 88 1.79 18.79 8.67
C ARG A 88 1.46 20.26 8.56
N ASP A 89 0.61 20.76 9.47
CA ASP A 89 0.16 22.14 9.50
C ASP A 89 -0.38 22.62 8.15
N TYR A 90 -1.22 21.77 7.53
CA TYR A 90 -1.89 22.03 6.24
C TYR A 90 -0.94 22.06 5.03
N GLU A 91 0.32 21.69 5.20
CA GLU A 91 1.29 21.69 4.11
C GLU A 91 1.84 20.30 3.84
N VAL A 92 2.10 20.00 2.57
CA VAL A 92 2.76 18.77 2.17
C VAL A 92 4.25 18.90 2.48
N VAL A 93 4.71 18.21 3.52
CA VAL A 93 6.12 18.29 3.96
C VAL A 93 6.99 17.22 3.35
N GLU A 94 6.39 16.13 2.86
CA GLU A 94 7.12 15.04 2.23
C GLU A 94 6.24 14.37 1.18
N LYS A 95 6.85 14.06 0.03
CA LYS A 95 6.21 13.27 -1.03
C LYS A 95 7.12 12.10 -1.35
N LYS A 96 6.58 10.90 -1.34
CA LYS A 96 7.37 9.73 -1.73
C LYS A 96 6.52 8.74 -2.51
N GLU A 97 7.17 8.00 -3.40
CA GLU A 97 6.55 6.92 -4.16
C GLU A 97 6.81 5.61 -3.44
N VAL A 98 5.76 4.83 -3.24
CA VAL A 98 5.87 3.50 -2.64
C VAL A 98 6.52 2.55 -3.64
N LYS A 99 7.56 1.85 -3.20
CA LYS A 99 8.27 0.86 -4.02
C LYS A 99 8.36 -0.45 -3.27
N MET A 100 8.27 -1.56 -3.99
CA MET A 100 8.49 -2.87 -3.40
C MET A 100 9.91 -2.98 -2.89
N PRO A 101 10.12 -3.40 -1.64
CA PRO A 101 11.46 -3.69 -1.14
C PRO A 101 11.98 -4.99 -1.75
N ASP A 102 13.25 -5.28 -1.52
CA ASP A 102 13.86 -6.54 -1.99
C ASP A 102 13.42 -7.74 -1.18
N GLU A 103 12.97 -7.52 0.06
CA GLU A 103 12.57 -8.57 0.99
C GLU A 103 11.30 -8.18 1.73
N LEU A 104 10.40 -9.14 1.89
CA LEU A 104 9.13 -8.98 2.59
C LEU A 104 9.10 -9.91 3.81
N ARG A 105 9.03 -9.34 5.01
CA ARG A 105 9.00 -10.10 6.26
C ARG A 105 7.65 -10.01 6.93
N GLY A 106 7.02 -11.17 7.18
CA GLY A 106 5.74 -11.24 7.88
C GLY A 106 4.56 -10.62 7.12
N ILE A 107 4.68 -10.48 5.81
CA ILE A 107 3.68 -9.80 4.96
C ILE A 107 2.93 -10.80 4.09
N VAL A 108 3.65 -11.73 3.47
CA VAL A 108 3.09 -12.69 2.52
C VAL A 108 2.97 -14.06 3.15
N LYS A 109 1.82 -14.70 2.99
CA LYS A 109 1.61 -16.08 3.39
C LYS A 109 2.14 -17.01 2.30
N CYS A 110 2.91 -18.04 2.69
CA CYS A 110 3.38 -19.02 1.72
C CYS A 110 2.22 -19.88 1.20
N ALA A 111 2.11 -20.00 -0.10
CA ALA A 111 1.07 -20.79 -0.75
C ALA A 111 1.31 -22.30 -0.64
N ASN A 112 2.52 -22.72 -0.24
CA ASN A 112 2.85 -24.12 -0.04
C ASN A 112 2.39 -24.59 1.34
N PRO A 113 1.36 -25.43 1.43
CA PRO A 113 0.84 -25.89 2.74
C PRO A 113 1.87 -26.69 3.54
N LYS A 114 2.90 -27.21 2.89
CA LYS A 114 3.96 -27.99 3.54
C LYS A 114 5.13 -27.11 4.00
N CYS A 115 5.11 -25.80 3.69
CA CYS A 115 6.17 -24.90 4.12
C CYS A 115 6.18 -24.82 5.66
N ILE A 116 7.38 -24.77 6.23
CA ILE A 116 7.56 -24.65 7.69
C ILE A 116 6.83 -23.44 8.26
N THR A 117 6.74 -22.35 7.49
CA THR A 117 6.05 -21.13 7.93
C THR A 117 4.55 -21.30 8.14
N ASN A 118 3.96 -22.33 7.53
CA ASN A 118 2.55 -22.67 7.71
C ASN A 118 2.34 -23.74 8.78
N ASN A 119 3.41 -24.33 9.30
CA ASN A 119 3.34 -25.45 10.27
C ASN A 119 3.98 -25.10 11.61
N GLU A 120 4.70 -23.99 11.69
CA GLU A 120 5.34 -23.51 12.91
C GLU A 120 4.98 -22.05 13.13
N PRO A 121 4.93 -21.55 14.39
CA PRO A 121 4.64 -20.15 14.67
C PRO A 121 5.86 -19.28 14.40
N MET A 122 6.07 -18.93 13.15
CA MET A 122 7.20 -18.12 12.71
C MET A 122 6.81 -17.16 11.60
N SER A 123 7.54 -16.07 11.49
CA SER A 123 7.33 -15.08 10.45
C SER A 123 7.81 -15.58 9.10
N THR A 124 7.07 -15.23 8.05
CA THR A 124 7.49 -15.53 6.69
C THR A 124 8.56 -14.55 6.22
N ILE A 125 9.41 -15.00 5.32
CA ILE A 125 10.39 -14.17 4.63
C ILE A 125 10.29 -14.50 3.16
N PHE A 126 10.04 -13.48 2.33
CA PHE A 126 9.99 -13.62 0.89
C PHE A 126 11.00 -12.67 0.23
N HIS A 127 11.65 -13.15 -0.81
CA HIS A 127 12.56 -12.35 -1.62
C HIS A 127 11.81 -11.93 -2.89
N VAL A 128 11.89 -10.66 -3.24
CA VAL A 128 11.26 -10.15 -4.45
C VAL A 128 12.19 -10.43 -5.63
N ILE A 129 11.76 -11.35 -6.50
CA ILE A 129 12.54 -11.78 -7.67
C ILE A 129 12.35 -10.80 -8.82
N ASP A 130 11.11 -10.37 -9.04
CA ASP A 130 10.75 -9.47 -10.13
C ASP A 130 9.76 -8.44 -9.59
N LYS A 131 10.21 -7.20 -9.45
CA LYS A 131 9.39 -6.11 -8.91
C LYS A 131 8.28 -5.69 -9.87
N ASP A 132 8.55 -5.72 -11.17
CA ASP A 132 7.59 -5.28 -12.18
C ASP A 132 6.41 -6.23 -12.30
N ASN A 133 6.69 -7.54 -12.27
CA ASN A 133 5.67 -8.58 -12.38
C ASN A 133 5.18 -9.10 -11.02
N CYS A 134 5.73 -8.60 -9.94
CA CYS A 134 5.41 -9.01 -8.57
C CYS A 134 5.56 -10.52 -8.37
N ILE A 135 6.77 -11.02 -8.63
CA ILE A 135 7.13 -12.42 -8.38
C ILE A 135 7.98 -12.47 -7.12
N VAL A 136 7.56 -13.29 -6.16
CA VAL A 136 8.24 -13.43 -4.87
C VAL A 136 8.59 -14.88 -4.61
N LYS A 137 9.64 -15.13 -3.85
CA LYS A 137 10.14 -16.47 -3.55
C LYS A 137 10.27 -16.66 -2.04
N CYS A 138 9.69 -17.73 -1.53
CA CYS A 138 9.79 -18.06 -0.11
C CYS A 138 11.24 -18.38 0.26
N HIS A 139 11.73 -17.75 1.32
CA HIS A 139 13.08 -17.99 1.84
C HIS A 139 13.31 -19.44 2.30
N TYR A 140 12.26 -20.06 2.84
CA TYR A 140 12.37 -21.39 3.47
C TYR A 140 12.13 -22.53 2.50
N CYS A 141 11.01 -22.53 1.76
CA CYS A 141 10.69 -23.63 0.85
C CYS A 141 11.06 -23.34 -0.62
N GLU A 142 11.48 -22.11 -0.91
CA GLU A 142 11.92 -21.67 -2.24
C GLU A 142 10.83 -21.68 -3.32
N LYS A 143 9.57 -21.83 -2.94
CA LYS A 143 8.46 -21.73 -3.90
C LYS A 143 8.28 -20.27 -4.34
N GLU A 144 8.15 -20.09 -5.65
CA GLU A 144 7.83 -18.78 -6.23
C GLU A 144 6.33 -18.58 -6.31
N GLN A 145 5.90 -17.34 -6.07
CA GLN A 145 4.49 -16.95 -6.18
C GLN A 145 4.38 -15.70 -7.04
N LYS A 146 3.40 -15.73 -7.92
CA LYS A 146 3.02 -14.57 -8.75
C LYS A 146 2.00 -13.72 -7.99
N ARG A 147 1.72 -12.52 -8.50
CA ARG A 147 0.78 -11.58 -7.86
C ARG A 147 -0.55 -12.24 -7.49
N GLU A 148 -1.12 -13.03 -8.39
CA GLU A 148 -2.41 -13.68 -8.20
C GLU A 148 -2.40 -14.73 -7.09
N GLU A 149 -1.23 -15.24 -6.75
CA GLU A 149 -1.05 -16.27 -5.74
C GLU A 149 -0.71 -15.72 -4.36
N ILE A 150 -0.54 -14.40 -4.25
CA ILE A 150 -0.13 -13.76 -3.01
C ILE A 150 -1.34 -13.51 -2.10
N THR A 151 -1.23 -13.97 -0.86
CA THR A 151 -2.17 -13.64 0.21
C THR A 151 -1.40 -12.83 1.26
N ILE A 152 -1.94 -11.68 1.62
CA ILE A 152 -1.36 -10.82 2.64
C ILE A 152 -1.79 -11.29 4.03
N LEU A 153 -0.82 -11.37 4.94
CA LEU A 153 -1.05 -11.75 6.33
C LEU A 153 -1.67 -10.62 7.14
#